data_7bc4dc5efbab4bb796961bfd1a95481b
#
_entry.id   7bc4dc5efbab4bb796961bfd1a95481b
#
_cell.length_a   1.000
_cell.length_b   1.000
_cell.length_c   1.000
_cell.angle_alpha   90.00
_cell.angle_beta   90.00
_cell.angle_gamma   90.00
#
_symmetry.space_group_name_H-M   'P 1'
#
loop_
_entity.id
_entity.type
_entity.pdbx_description
1 polymer ?
#
loop_
_entity_poly.entity_id
_entity_poly.type
_entity_poly.pdbx_seq_one_letter_code
_entity_poly.pdbx_strand_id
1 'polypeptide(L)'
;TINGSPVKLKITGNMNYYWPDDKASISEFYVYDFGVGKATLDLKTFKFTIENNIFDTPLTVTSAGASTLVLPYKATIPEGVKAYTLEHKEGEATAIATELTGFIPANTPVLINAEAGTYNFHGEKTTWVGTEQTVGALTSVRVSKYVPAGSYVLQNHNGQVGFYKVVEEKSVMIGANRAY
;
A
#
# COMPACT_ATOMS: atom_id res chain seq x y z
N THR A 1 -9.57 -9.43 0.18
CA THR A 1 -8.09 -9.27 0.14
C THR A 1 -7.77 -7.83 -0.11
N ILE A 2 -7.09 -7.28 0.82
CA ILE A 2 -6.90 -5.87 0.98
C ILE A 2 -5.46 -5.52 0.66
N ASN A 3 -5.22 -5.13 -0.56
CA ASN A 3 -3.92 -4.59 -0.96
C ASN A 3 -4.07 -3.15 -1.47
N GLY A 4 -4.94 -2.33 -0.82
CA GLY A 4 -5.22 -0.98 -1.29
C GLY A 4 -5.90 -0.91 -2.66
N SER A 5 -6.34 -2.05 -3.18
CA SER A 5 -7.15 -2.10 -4.39
C SER A 5 -8.61 -1.90 -4.04
N PRO A 6 -9.37 -1.12 -4.80
CA PRO A 6 -10.79 -0.95 -4.56
C PRO A 6 -11.50 -2.30 -4.64
N VAL A 7 -12.25 -2.64 -3.59
CA VAL A 7 -13.09 -3.84 -3.57
C VAL A 7 -14.46 -3.47 -4.14
N LYS A 8 -14.86 -4.14 -5.21
CA LYS A 8 -16.19 -3.95 -5.79
C LYS A 8 -17.21 -4.62 -4.87
N LEU A 9 -18.03 -3.81 -4.20
CA LEU A 9 -19.13 -4.32 -3.39
C LEU A 9 -20.30 -4.67 -4.32
N LYS A 10 -20.60 -5.95 -4.48
CA LYS A 10 -21.81 -6.39 -5.12
C LYS A 10 -22.90 -6.56 -4.07
N ILE A 11 -23.87 -5.64 -4.03
CA ILE A 11 -25.05 -5.78 -3.19
C ILE A 11 -26.00 -6.71 -3.94
N THR A 12 -26.16 -7.95 -3.44
CA THR A 12 -27.16 -8.90 -3.93
C THR A 12 -28.31 -8.93 -2.93
N GLY A 13 -29.44 -8.36 -3.31
CA GLY A 13 -30.68 -8.40 -2.54
C GLY A 13 -31.80 -7.75 -3.32
N ASN A 14 -33.04 -8.23 -3.12
CA ASN A 14 -34.23 -7.56 -3.62
C ASN A 14 -34.42 -6.26 -2.84
N MET A 15 -33.81 -5.19 -3.29
CA MET A 15 -34.11 -3.86 -2.76
C MET A 15 -35.27 -3.28 -3.58
N ASN A 16 -36.51 -3.55 -3.15
CA ASN A 16 -37.64 -2.77 -3.56
C ASN A 16 -37.58 -1.40 -2.85
N TYR A 17 -36.66 -0.57 -3.25
CA TYR A 17 -36.67 0.82 -2.84
C TYR A 17 -37.32 1.64 -3.94
N TYR A 18 -38.57 2.05 -3.69
CA TYR A 18 -39.25 3.04 -4.48
C TYR A 18 -38.69 4.41 -4.14
N TRP A 19 -37.91 4.98 -5.02
CA TRP A 19 -37.65 6.41 -5.02
C TRP A 19 -38.71 7.05 -5.90
N PRO A 20 -39.66 7.80 -5.34
CA PRO A 20 -40.53 8.58 -6.17
C PRO A 20 -39.67 9.72 -6.73
N ASP A 21 -39.48 9.78 -7.98
CA ASP A 21 -39.05 10.92 -8.77
C ASP A 21 -37.55 11.07 -9.14
N ASP A 22 -36.64 10.14 -8.86
CA ASP A 22 -35.33 10.32 -9.41
C ASP A 22 -34.68 9.03 -9.95
N LYS A 23 -34.27 9.10 -11.21
CA LYS A 23 -33.58 8.02 -11.95
C LYS A 23 -32.08 7.96 -11.61
N ALA A 24 -31.69 8.29 -10.41
CA ALA A 24 -30.32 8.15 -9.99
C ALA A 24 -30.01 6.68 -9.70
N SER A 25 -29.52 5.97 -10.69
CA SER A 25 -28.94 4.66 -10.50
C SER A 25 -27.54 4.83 -9.93
N ILE A 26 -27.33 4.46 -8.68
CA ILE A 26 -25.98 4.32 -8.14
C ILE A 26 -25.41 3.04 -8.76
N SER A 27 -24.49 3.18 -9.69
CA SER A 27 -23.99 2.06 -10.48
C SER A 27 -22.77 1.37 -9.84
N GLU A 28 -21.95 2.05 -9.04
CA GLU A 28 -20.76 1.46 -8.46
C GLU A 28 -20.34 2.15 -7.15
N PHE A 29 -19.98 1.33 -6.14
CA PHE A 29 -19.31 1.76 -4.93
C PHE A 29 -17.95 1.08 -4.85
N TYR A 30 -16.94 1.84 -4.50
CA TYR A 30 -15.64 1.31 -4.17
C TYR A 30 -15.44 1.38 -2.66
N VAL A 31 -15.28 0.22 -2.05
CA VAL A 31 -14.90 0.11 -0.63
C VAL A 31 -13.45 -0.29 -0.59
N TYR A 32 -12.65 0.49 0.12
CA TYR A 32 -11.30 0.10 0.43
C TYR A 32 -11.35 -0.73 1.71
N ASP A 33 -10.98 -1.98 1.60
CA ASP A 33 -10.82 -2.86 2.73
C ASP A 33 -9.36 -2.79 3.21
N PHE A 34 -9.12 -2.39 4.45
CA PHE A 34 -7.79 -2.15 5.01
C PHE A 34 -7.37 -3.19 6.04
N GLY A 35 -7.98 -4.36 6.06
CA GLY A 35 -7.61 -5.38 7.00
C GLY A 35 -8.74 -6.35 7.37
N VAL A 36 -8.52 -7.15 8.39
CA VAL A 36 -9.48 -8.11 8.91
C VAL A 36 -10.47 -7.38 9.82
N GLY A 37 -11.54 -6.88 9.24
CA GLY A 37 -12.60 -6.20 9.98
C GLY A 37 -13.94 -6.37 9.31
N LYS A 38 -15.01 -6.17 10.06
CA LYS A 38 -16.37 -6.11 9.52
C LYS A 38 -16.68 -4.66 9.18
N ALA A 39 -16.84 -4.37 7.91
CA ALA A 39 -17.36 -3.09 7.45
C ALA A 39 -18.87 -3.19 7.31
N THR A 40 -19.60 -2.26 7.93
CA THR A 40 -21.04 -2.14 7.78
C THR A 40 -21.36 -0.81 7.10
N LEU A 41 -22.09 -0.87 6.00
CA LEU A 41 -22.64 0.30 5.32
C LEU A 41 -24.10 0.45 5.73
N ASP A 42 -24.44 1.54 6.42
CA ASP A 42 -25.82 1.94 6.63
C ASP A 42 -26.33 2.61 5.34
N LEU A 43 -27.20 1.92 4.62
CA LEU A 43 -27.78 2.42 3.37
C LEU A 43 -28.73 3.61 3.53
N LYS A 44 -29.21 3.88 4.75
CA LYS A 44 -30.08 5.04 5.01
C LYS A 44 -29.28 6.32 5.19
N THR A 45 -28.12 6.21 5.84
CA THR A 45 -27.28 7.36 6.20
C THR A 45 -26.01 7.43 5.36
N PHE A 46 -25.74 6.41 4.55
CA PHE A 46 -24.47 6.21 3.84
C PHE A 46 -23.24 6.27 4.77
N LYS A 47 -23.47 5.91 6.03
CA LYS A 47 -22.40 5.90 7.03
C LYS A 47 -21.69 4.56 7.04
N PHE A 48 -20.39 4.61 6.87
CA PHE A 48 -19.50 3.48 7.08
C PHE A 48 -19.13 3.35 8.54
N THR A 49 -19.26 2.13 9.08
CA THR A 49 -18.72 1.76 10.39
C THR A 49 -17.80 0.57 10.20
N ILE A 50 -16.56 0.69 10.65
CA ILE A 50 -15.59 -0.41 10.66
C ILE A 50 -15.51 -0.91 12.10
N GLU A 51 -15.89 -2.16 12.28
CA GLU A 51 -15.75 -2.88 13.56
C GLU A 51 -14.45 -3.67 13.52
N ASN A 52 -13.59 -3.48 14.48
CA ASN A 52 -12.22 -3.97 14.61
C ASN A 52 -11.19 -3.23 13.74
N ASN A 53 -10.37 -2.47 14.43
CA ASN A 53 -9.25 -1.71 13.85
C ASN A 53 -7.96 -2.56 13.79
N ILE A 54 -8.09 -3.86 13.59
CA ILE A 54 -6.94 -4.75 13.40
C ILE A 54 -6.73 -4.89 11.90
N PHE A 55 -5.56 -4.47 11.44
CA PHE A 55 -5.15 -4.56 10.05
C PHE A 55 -4.05 -5.58 9.91
N ASP A 56 -4.13 -6.39 8.86
CA ASP A 56 -3.17 -7.42 8.54
C ASP A 56 -2.87 -7.40 7.04
N THR A 57 -1.65 -7.02 6.69
CA THR A 57 -1.23 -6.94 5.29
C THR A 57 -0.10 -7.92 5.02
N PRO A 58 -0.32 -8.94 4.21
CA PRO A 58 0.73 -9.85 3.80
C PRO A 58 1.66 -9.19 2.77
N LEU A 59 2.95 -9.35 2.97
CA LEU A 59 3.99 -9.00 2.02
C LEU A 59 4.77 -10.25 1.63
N THR A 60 4.77 -10.60 0.37
CA THR A 60 5.66 -11.65 -0.14
C THR A 60 6.98 -11.03 -0.59
N VAL A 61 8.06 -11.51 0.04
CA VAL A 61 9.44 -11.22 -0.35
C VAL A 61 9.94 -12.41 -1.18
N THR A 62 10.44 -12.12 -2.36
CA THR A 62 10.99 -13.16 -3.27
C THR A 62 12.42 -13.51 -2.88
N SER A 63 13.05 -14.43 -3.61
CA SER A 63 14.48 -14.75 -3.46
C SER A 63 15.43 -13.55 -3.69
N ALA A 64 14.91 -12.42 -4.16
CA ALA A 64 15.67 -11.17 -4.22
C ALA A 64 15.98 -10.60 -2.82
N GLY A 65 15.29 -11.06 -1.77
CA GLY A 65 15.55 -10.66 -0.39
C GLY A 65 15.13 -9.22 -0.06
N ALA A 66 14.52 -8.50 -1.00
CA ALA A 66 14.14 -7.11 -0.81
C ALA A 66 12.78 -6.78 -1.45
N SER A 67 12.11 -5.81 -0.86
CA SER A 67 10.85 -5.25 -1.36
C SER A 67 10.67 -3.82 -0.87
N THR A 68 9.71 -3.07 -1.40
CA THR A 68 9.26 -1.82 -0.79
C THR A 68 7.86 -2.01 -0.21
N LEU A 69 7.54 -1.26 0.84
CA LEU A 69 6.24 -1.32 1.50
C LEU A 69 5.83 0.08 1.97
N VAL A 70 4.54 0.37 1.88
CA VAL A 70 3.90 1.48 2.58
C VAL A 70 2.53 1.03 3.05
N LEU A 71 2.19 1.33 4.30
CA LEU A 71 0.92 0.97 4.89
C LEU A 71 0.20 2.22 5.40
N PRO A 72 -1.14 2.28 5.29
CA PRO A 72 -1.92 3.40 5.79
C PRO A 72 -2.01 3.43 7.32
N TYR A 73 -1.45 2.46 7.99
CA TYR A 73 -1.48 2.30 9.45
C TYR A 73 -0.09 2.02 10.02
N LYS A 74 0.07 2.28 11.31
CA LYS A 74 1.28 1.89 12.06
C LYS A 74 1.32 0.37 12.15
N ALA A 75 2.36 -0.25 11.60
CA ALA A 75 2.49 -1.69 11.52
C ALA A 75 3.68 -2.21 12.34
N THR A 76 3.48 -3.30 13.07
CA THR A 76 4.56 -4.04 13.72
C THR A 76 5.45 -4.68 12.65
N ILE A 77 6.76 -4.60 12.83
CA ILE A 77 7.73 -5.27 11.96
C ILE A 77 7.77 -6.76 12.37
N PRO A 78 7.46 -7.69 11.45
CA PRO A 78 7.50 -9.11 11.76
C PRO A 78 8.91 -9.61 12.08
N GLU A 79 9.00 -10.71 12.81
CA GLU A 79 10.28 -11.39 13.04
C GLU A 79 10.93 -11.82 11.71
N GLY A 80 12.24 -11.68 11.62
CA GLY A 80 13.02 -11.97 10.41
C GLY A 80 12.96 -10.87 9.34
N VAL A 81 12.25 -9.77 9.60
CA VAL A 81 12.13 -8.63 8.69
C VAL A 81 12.91 -7.44 9.23
N LYS A 82 13.66 -6.78 8.35
CA LYS A 82 14.25 -5.46 8.59
C LYS A 82 13.59 -4.43 7.69
N ALA A 83 13.25 -3.30 8.25
CA ALA A 83 12.62 -2.18 7.55
C ALA A 83 13.52 -0.93 7.66
N TYR A 84 13.67 -0.21 6.54
CA TYR A 84 14.55 0.95 6.46
C TYR A 84 13.82 2.14 5.82
N THR A 85 13.99 3.31 6.41
CA THR A 85 13.78 4.56 5.67
C THR A 85 15.01 4.85 4.81
N LEU A 86 14.80 5.50 3.67
CA LEU A 86 15.88 5.88 2.77
C LEU A 86 15.95 7.40 2.66
N GLU A 87 17.16 7.94 2.74
CA GLU A 87 17.43 9.35 2.49
C GLU A 87 18.40 9.48 1.32
N HIS A 88 18.07 10.35 0.38
CA HIS A 88 18.95 10.68 -0.73
C HIS A 88 19.92 11.77 -0.28
N LYS A 89 21.20 11.58 -0.56
CA LYS A 89 22.21 12.62 -0.39
C LYS A 89 22.50 13.28 -1.72
N GLU A 90 22.30 14.57 -1.77
CA GLU A 90 22.48 15.35 -3.01
C GLU A 90 23.88 15.15 -3.60
N GLY A 91 23.94 14.86 -4.89
CA GLY A 91 25.19 14.61 -5.61
C GLY A 91 25.76 13.20 -5.46
N GLU A 92 25.13 12.31 -4.69
CA GLU A 92 25.56 10.91 -4.55
C GLU A 92 24.62 9.95 -5.27
N ALA A 93 25.17 8.86 -5.82
CA ALA A 93 24.40 7.78 -6.44
C ALA A 93 23.86 6.76 -5.41
N THR A 94 24.04 7.02 -4.12
CA THR A 94 23.68 6.13 -3.02
C THR A 94 22.65 6.79 -2.10
N ALA A 95 21.80 5.98 -1.50
CA ALA A 95 20.90 6.42 -0.43
C ALA A 95 21.38 5.92 0.92
N ILE A 96 21.14 6.71 1.97
CA ILE A 96 21.40 6.32 3.35
C ILE A 96 20.16 5.56 3.85
N ALA A 97 20.38 4.33 4.31
CA ALA A 97 19.33 3.50 4.89
C ALA A 97 19.40 3.56 6.42
N THR A 98 18.31 3.95 7.06
CA THR A 98 18.18 3.98 8.53
C THR A 98 17.18 2.90 8.94
N GLU A 99 17.64 1.95 9.77
CA GLU A 99 16.81 0.83 10.24
C GLU A 99 15.74 1.32 11.23
N LEU A 100 14.51 0.89 11.02
CA LEU A 100 13.40 1.08 11.96
C LEU A 100 13.34 -0.09 12.92
N THR A 101 13.01 0.18 14.17
CA THR A 101 12.84 -0.84 15.20
C THR A 101 11.41 -0.90 15.69
N GLY A 102 10.89 -2.11 15.86
CA GLY A 102 9.59 -2.39 16.43
C GLY A 102 8.40 -2.14 15.50
N PHE A 103 8.34 -1.01 14.81
CA PHE A 103 7.19 -0.69 13.95
C PHE A 103 7.57 0.24 12.78
N ILE A 104 6.74 0.15 11.73
CA ILE A 104 6.74 1.10 10.60
C ILE A 104 5.65 2.13 10.88
N PRO A 105 5.95 3.44 10.88
CA PRO A 105 4.93 4.47 11.04
C PRO A 105 3.92 4.46 9.88
N ALA A 106 2.68 4.86 10.18
CA ALA A 106 1.64 4.98 9.16
C ALA A 106 2.10 5.91 8.01
N ASN A 107 1.78 5.53 6.78
CA ASN A 107 2.08 6.27 5.55
C ASN A 107 3.58 6.49 5.24
N THR A 108 4.46 5.80 5.95
CA THR A 108 5.90 5.87 5.73
C THR A 108 6.34 4.78 4.75
N PRO A 109 6.80 5.13 3.55
CA PRO A 109 7.37 4.17 2.62
C PRO A 109 8.73 3.69 3.13
N VAL A 110 8.96 2.38 3.05
CA VAL A 110 10.18 1.74 3.55
C VAL A 110 10.72 0.73 2.55
N LEU A 111 12.03 0.50 2.62
CA LEU A 111 12.68 -0.67 2.05
C LEU A 111 12.60 -1.81 3.07
N ILE A 112 12.16 -2.96 2.62
CA ILE A 112 12.12 -4.22 3.39
C ILE A 112 13.25 -5.11 2.93
N ASN A 113 13.96 -5.69 3.90
CA ASN A 113 14.92 -6.75 3.68
C ASN A 113 14.53 -7.95 4.56
N ALA A 114 14.37 -9.11 3.94
CA ALA A 114 14.01 -10.36 4.60
C ALA A 114 14.36 -11.54 3.69
N GLU A 115 14.42 -12.74 4.23
CA GLU A 115 14.48 -13.97 3.45
C GLU A 115 13.22 -14.13 2.59
N ALA A 116 13.28 -15.02 1.58
CA ALA A 116 12.11 -15.32 0.77
C ALA A 116 10.99 -15.93 1.64
N GLY A 117 9.81 -15.33 1.57
CA GLY A 117 8.67 -15.74 2.42
C GLY A 117 7.52 -14.77 2.36
N THR A 118 6.46 -15.07 3.10
CA THR A 118 5.32 -14.17 3.29
C THR A 118 5.25 -13.74 4.74
N TYR A 119 5.26 -12.43 4.97
CA TYR A 119 5.28 -11.78 6.27
C TYR A 119 4.02 -10.96 6.46
N ASN A 120 3.36 -11.10 7.60
CA ASN A 120 2.14 -10.36 7.92
C ASN A 120 2.46 -9.15 8.78
N PHE A 121 2.11 -7.98 8.29
CA PHE A 121 2.28 -6.71 8.99
C PHE A 121 0.98 -6.34 9.70
N HIS A 122 0.99 -6.43 11.03
CA HIS A 122 -0.16 -6.17 11.87
C HIS A 122 -0.20 -4.72 12.35
N GLY A 123 -1.39 -4.15 12.41
CA GLY A 123 -1.60 -2.81 12.95
C GLY A 123 -3.00 -2.58 13.47
N GLU A 124 -3.17 -1.59 14.36
CA GLU A 124 -4.44 -1.33 15.06
C GLU A 124 -5.09 0.01 14.75
N LYS A 125 -4.35 0.98 14.23
CA LYS A 125 -4.86 2.32 13.92
C LYS A 125 -4.51 2.74 12.52
N THR A 126 -5.48 3.28 11.80
CA THR A 126 -5.23 3.92 10.51
C THR A 126 -5.20 5.44 10.65
N THR A 127 -4.21 6.03 10.01
CA THR A 127 -4.29 7.42 9.57
C THR A 127 -4.25 7.38 8.05
N TRP A 128 -5.41 7.44 7.43
CA TRP A 128 -5.47 7.38 5.97
C TRP A 128 -5.13 8.75 5.39
N VAL A 129 -4.11 8.79 4.54
CA VAL A 129 -3.77 9.94 3.72
C VAL A 129 -4.09 9.57 2.28
N GLY A 130 -5.05 10.25 1.68
CA GLY A 130 -5.58 9.93 0.34
C GLY A 130 -4.60 10.20 -0.80
N THR A 131 -3.48 10.90 -0.54
CA THR A 131 -2.47 11.27 -1.53
C THR A 131 -1.18 10.48 -1.33
N GLU A 132 -0.40 10.37 -2.40
CA GLU A 132 0.96 9.84 -2.32
C GLU A 132 1.81 10.73 -1.42
N GLN A 133 2.68 10.09 -0.64
CA GLN A 133 3.61 10.77 0.26
C GLN A 133 5.04 10.43 -0.14
N THR A 134 5.88 11.44 -0.21
CA THR A 134 7.34 11.26 -0.31
C THR A 134 7.93 11.45 1.07
N VAL A 135 8.66 10.45 1.55
CA VAL A 135 9.38 10.50 2.81
C VAL A 135 10.82 10.09 2.54
N GLY A 136 11.74 11.02 2.75
CA GLY A 136 13.14 10.84 2.34
C GLY A 136 13.26 10.63 0.83
N ALA A 137 13.86 9.53 0.43
CA ALA A 137 14.07 9.17 -0.98
C ALA A 137 12.95 8.32 -1.59
N LEU A 138 11.92 7.94 -0.83
CA LEU A 138 10.86 7.05 -1.28
C LEU A 138 9.52 7.75 -1.43
N THR A 139 8.87 7.55 -2.57
CA THR A 139 7.50 7.99 -2.83
C THR A 139 6.55 6.82 -2.76
N SER A 140 5.50 6.95 -1.96
CA SER A 140 4.49 5.91 -1.74
C SER A 140 3.59 5.70 -2.96
N VAL A 141 3.21 4.46 -3.22
CA VAL A 141 2.22 4.07 -4.24
C VAL A 141 1.04 3.40 -3.55
N ARG A 142 -0.11 4.06 -3.53
CA ARG A 142 -1.33 3.56 -2.89
C ARG A 142 -2.16 2.68 -3.83
N VAL A 143 -2.19 3.03 -5.09
CA VAL A 143 -2.88 2.30 -6.15
C VAL A 143 -1.86 2.00 -7.23
N SER A 144 -1.91 0.80 -7.78
CA SER A 144 -0.98 0.39 -8.85
C SER A 144 -0.94 1.43 -9.97
N LYS A 145 0.25 1.88 -10.31
CA LYS A 145 0.45 2.91 -11.34
C LYS A 145 1.77 2.73 -12.07
N TYR A 146 1.87 3.37 -13.21
CA TYR A 146 3.16 3.57 -13.87
C TYR A 146 3.92 4.70 -13.17
N VAL A 147 5.20 4.45 -12.90
CA VAL A 147 6.07 5.47 -12.31
C VAL A 147 6.64 6.39 -13.38
N PRO A 148 6.87 7.67 -13.04
CA PRO A 148 7.45 8.63 -13.97
C PRO A 148 8.85 8.21 -14.44
N ALA A 149 9.19 8.53 -15.68
CA ALA A 149 10.56 8.44 -16.16
C ALA A 149 11.50 9.29 -15.29
N GLY A 150 12.71 8.83 -15.10
CA GLY A 150 13.68 9.45 -14.20
C GLY A 150 13.59 8.99 -12.76
N SER A 151 12.47 8.35 -12.34
CA SER A 151 12.35 7.70 -11.02
C SER A 151 13.22 6.47 -10.92
N TYR A 152 13.44 6.01 -9.69
CA TYR A 152 14.17 4.77 -9.42
C TYR A 152 13.25 3.74 -8.81
N VAL A 153 13.28 2.51 -9.31
CA VAL A 153 12.46 1.39 -8.84
C VAL A 153 13.33 0.24 -8.38
N LEU A 154 12.93 -0.41 -7.29
CA LEU A 154 13.62 -1.59 -6.78
C LEU A 154 13.42 -2.75 -7.75
N GLN A 155 14.50 -3.29 -8.27
CA GLN A 155 14.52 -4.42 -9.22
C GLN A 155 15.68 -5.35 -8.93
N ASN A 156 15.57 -6.58 -9.44
CA ASN A 156 16.65 -7.56 -9.47
C ASN A 156 17.10 -7.75 -10.91
N HIS A 157 18.30 -7.31 -11.24
CA HIS A 157 18.94 -7.52 -12.53
C HIS A 157 20.07 -8.54 -12.39
N ASN A 158 19.84 -9.77 -12.89
CA ASN A 158 20.85 -10.84 -12.86
C ASN A 158 21.44 -11.12 -11.47
N GLY A 159 20.59 -11.11 -10.45
CA GLY A 159 21.00 -11.32 -9.05
C GLY A 159 21.45 -10.07 -8.30
N GLN A 160 21.60 -8.95 -8.98
CA GLN A 160 21.88 -7.66 -8.35
C GLN A 160 20.58 -6.93 -8.03
N VAL A 161 20.25 -6.82 -6.74
CA VAL A 161 19.09 -6.10 -6.25
C VAL A 161 19.47 -4.66 -5.96
N GLY A 162 18.71 -3.72 -6.54
CA GLY A 162 18.98 -2.30 -6.37
C GLY A 162 17.87 -1.42 -6.95
N PHE A 163 18.03 -0.12 -6.76
CA PHE A 163 17.15 0.87 -7.38
C PHE A 163 17.67 1.25 -8.75
N TYR A 164 16.88 0.96 -9.79
CA TYR A 164 17.25 1.20 -11.19
C TYR A 164 16.39 2.31 -11.76
N LYS A 165 17.05 3.20 -12.53
CA LYS A 165 16.39 4.34 -13.16
C LYS A 165 15.40 3.90 -14.24
N VAL A 166 14.19 4.42 -14.18
CA VAL A 166 13.19 4.27 -15.23
C VAL A 166 13.51 5.21 -16.38
N VAL A 167 13.76 4.65 -17.57
CA VAL A 167 14.03 5.43 -18.79
C VAL A 167 12.74 5.76 -19.51
N GLU A 168 12.71 6.83 -20.30
CA GLU A 168 11.51 7.35 -20.96
C GLU A 168 10.82 6.33 -21.88
N GLU A 169 11.60 5.45 -22.49
CA GLU A 169 11.09 4.46 -23.43
C GLU A 169 10.45 3.24 -22.77
N LYS A 170 10.54 3.12 -21.44
CA LYS A 170 10.02 1.96 -20.67
C LYS A 170 9.09 2.42 -19.59
N SER A 171 7.86 1.93 -19.68
CA SER A 171 6.89 2.09 -18.60
C SER A 171 7.08 0.98 -17.56
N VAL A 172 7.30 1.34 -16.31
CA VAL A 172 7.38 0.41 -15.18
C VAL A 172 6.19 0.61 -14.28
N MET A 173 5.39 -0.45 -14.10
CA MET A 173 4.24 -0.44 -13.21
C MET A 173 4.65 -0.93 -11.83
N ILE A 174 4.28 -0.17 -10.80
CA ILE A 174 4.44 -0.56 -9.40
C ILE A 174 3.07 -0.88 -8.81
N GLY A 175 3.00 -1.95 -8.04
CA GLY A 175 1.80 -2.39 -7.35
C GLY A 175 1.40 -1.47 -6.20
N ALA A 176 0.16 -1.60 -5.74
CA ALA A 176 -0.34 -0.91 -4.55
C ALA A 176 0.48 -1.28 -3.30
N ASN A 177 0.53 -0.36 -2.34
CA ASN A 177 1.28 -0.48 -1.08
C ASN A 177 2.80 -0.67 -1.28
N ARG A 178 3.33 -0.13 -2.35
CA ARG A 178 4.77 -0.11 -2.69
C ARG A 178 5.31 1.32 -2.69
N ALA A 179 6.62 1.44 -2.98
CA ALA A 179 7.28 2.73 -3.14
C ALA A 179 8.37 2.69 -4.23
N TYR A 180 8.67 3.83 -4.77
CA TYR A 180 9.75 4.07 -5.74
C TYR A 180 10.56 5.31 -5.36
#